data_02de5b96786eb12197405b82e7ae143f
#
_entry.id   02de5b96786eb12197405b82e7ae143f
#
_cell.length_a   1.000
_cell.length_b   1.000
_cell.length_c   1.000
_cell.angle_alpha   90.00
_cell.angle_beta   90.00
_cell.angle_gamma   90.00
#
_symmetry.space_group_name_H-M   'P 1'
#
loop_
_entity.id
_entity.type
_entity.pdbx_description
1 polymer ?
#
loop_
_entity_poly.entity_id
_entity_poly.type
_entity_poly.pdbx_seq_one_letter_code
_entity_poly.pdbx_strand_id
1 'polypeptide(L)'
;MKLVKEIEYSRFIRRLNRLESQIEQLFQFLSELFIKLNGLEIYSVDSFPVELCKIEREKRSKLWGDSSLKGYNASKKKYFYGFKVHMVVTTNQEPVSFYISEGSMHDVTASYNFLPNLLTNSFVIGDKGYISEDLKQLLQESEIELSPIHRKNMQCDTSHKIKRKIRKGVETAFSVITSKFGKVLKATSIGGFLTKLKLL
;
A
#
# COMPACT_ATOMS: atom_id res chain seq x y z
N MET A 1 40.97 6.33 -3.31
CA MET A 1 40.32 5.54 -4.40
C MET A 1 38.87 6.00 -4.54
N LYS A 2 38.51 6.83 -5.55
CA LYS A 2 37.12 7.23 -5.81
C LYS A 2 36.38 6.04 -6.43
N LEU A 3 35.69 5.27 -5.63
CA LEU A 3 34.97 4.06 -6.07
C LEU A 3 33.65 4.35 -6.83
N VAL A 4 33.13 5.55 -6.76
CA VAL A 4 31.86 5.91 -7.44
C VAL A 4 32.03 7.26 -8.12
N LYS A 5 31.85 7.32 -9.46
CA LYS A 5 31.66 8.58 -10.16
C LYS A 5 30.35 9.19 -9.73
N GLU A 6 30.36 10.43 -9.27
CA GLU A 6 29.12 11.18 -9.03
C GLU A 6 28.28 11.21 -10.32
N ILE A 7 27.08 10.66 -10.24
CA ILE A 7 26.13 10.67 -11.35
C ILE A 7 25.23 11.89 -11.17
N GLU A 8 25.11 12.69 -12.22
CA GLU A 8 24.14 13.78 -12.26
C GLU A 8 22.73 13.29 -11.92
N TYR A 9 21.99 14.04 -11.11
CA TYR A 9 20.66 13.65 -10.62
C TYR A 9 19.70 13.27 -11.76
N SER A 10 19.67 14.01 -12.86
CA SER A 10 18.81 13.73 -14.01
C SER A 10 19.15 12.39 -14.70
N ARG A 11 20.44 12.04 -14.76
CA ARG A 11 20.90 10.75 -15.28
C ARG A 11 20.55 9.60 -14.31
N PHE A 12 20.68 9.84 -13.02
CA PHE A 12 20.29 8.88 -11.99
C PHE A 12 18.80 8.54 -12.11
N ILE A 13 17.91 9.55 -12.15
CA ILE A 13 16.46 9.32 -12.27
C ILE A 13 16.10 8.60 -13.58
N ARG A 14 16.72 8.96 -14.72
CA ARG A 14 16.48 8.24 -15.98
C ARG A 14 16.89 6.78 -15.92
N ARG A 15 18.00 6.46 -15.27
CA ARG A 15 18.43 5.07 -15.07
C ARG A 15 17.48 4.33 -14.14
N LEU A 16 17.07 4.97 -13.05
CA LEU A 16 16.12 4.41 -12.11
C LEU A 16 14.80 4.05 -12.78
N ASN A 17 14.24 4.94 -13.62
CA ASN A 17 13.00 4.68 -14.34
C ASN A 17 13.12 3.50 -15.34
N ARG A 18 14.33 3.19 -15.83
CA ARG A 18 14.57 2.01 -16.70
C ARG A 18 14.62 0.70 -15.91
N LEU A 19 14.78 0.75 -14.61
CA LEU A 19 14.87 -0.41 -13.72
C LEU A 19 13.51 -0.80 -13.11
N GLU A 20 12.41 -0.22 -13.59
CA GLU A 20 11.08 -0.45 -13.02
C GLU A 20 10.72 -1.94 -12.97
N SER A 21 10.91 -2.68 -14.07
CA SER A 21 10.63 -4.12 -14.12
C SER A 21 11.55 -4.94 -13.21
N GLN A 22 12.82 -4.57 -13.10
CA GLN A 22 13.76 -5.23 -12.20
C GLN A 22 13.44 -4.97 -10.73
N ILE A 23 12.93 -3.77 -10.41
CA ILE A 23 12.46 -3.44 -9.07
C ILE A 23 11.23 -4.29 -8.72
N GLU A 24 10.29 -4.47 -9.64
CA GLU A 24 9.13 -5.34 -9.45
C GLU A 24 9.55 -6.81 -9.25
N GLN A 25 10.45 -7.32 -10.06
CA GLN A 25 10.99 -8.68 -9.91
C GLN A 25 11.70 -8.88 -8.57
N LEU A 26 12.49 -7.89 -8.13
CA LEU A 26 13.15 -7.93 -6.82
C LEU A 26 12.11 -7.93 -5.69
N PHE A 27 11.09 -7.08 -5.78
CA PHE A 27 10.01 -7.06 -4.80
C PHE A 27 9.30 -8.42 -4.74
N GLN A 28 8.96 -9.01 -5.88
CA GLN A 28 8.32 -10.32 -5.95
C GLN A 28 9.19 -11.41 -5.31
N PHE A 29 10.48 -11.44 -5.61
CA PHE A 29 11.42 -12.38 -4.99
C PHE A 29 11.49 -12.22 -3.47
N LEU A 30 11.59 -10.98 -2.97
CA LEU A 30 11.59 -10.69 -1.53
C LEU A 30 10.26 -11.06 -0.88
N SER A 31 9.14 -10.80 -1.55
CA SER A 31 7.81 -11.17 -1.10
C SER A 31 7.70 -12.68 -0.88
N GLU A 32 8.09 -13.48 -1.86
CA GLU A 32 8.10 -14.95 -1.75
C GLU A 32 8.99 -15.44 -0.59
N LEU A 33 10.13 -14.78 -0.38
CA LEU A 33 11.02 -15.09 0.74
C LEU A 33 10.35 -14.78 2.09
N PHE A 34 9.76 -13.60 2.24
CA PHE A 34 9.07 -13.18 3.46
C PHE A 34 7.87 -14.06 3.79
N ILE A 35 7.12 -14.47 2.78
CA ILE A 35 6.03 -15.42 2.92
C ILE A 35 6.55 -16.74 3.51
N LYS A 36 7.61 -17.30 2.94
CA LYS A 36 8.22 -18.56 3.43
C LYS A 36 8.75 -18.42 4.85
N LEU A 37 9.31 -17.27 5.20
CA LEU A 37 9.86 -17.00 6.53
C LEU A 37 8.79 -16.67 7.58
N ASN A 38 7.61 -16.19 7.16
CA ASN A 38 6.54 -15.82 8.08
C ASN A 38 6.04 -17.01 8.93
N GLY A 39 6.06 -18.21 8.37
CA GLY A 39 5.64 -19.45 9.05
C GLY A 39 4.18 -19.47 9.53
N LEU A 40 3.48 -18.33 9.45
CA LEU A 40 2.07 -18.13 9.76
C LEU A 40 1.40 -17.57 8.52
N GLU A 41 0.27 -18.11 8.13
CA GLU A 41 -0.52 -17.64 6.99
C GLU A 41 -1.42 -16.45 7.39
N ILE A 42 -0.91 -15.58 8.27
CA ILE A 42 -1.62 -14.42 8.82
C ILE A 42 -0.98 -13.15 8.29
N TYR A 43 -1.81 -12.30 7.69
CA TYR A 43 -1.40 -11.03 7.09
C TYR A 43 -2.27 -9.89 7.58
N SER A 44 -1.80 -8.66 7.43
CA SER A 44 -2.64 -7.47 7.61
C SER A 44 -2.61 -6.59 6.38
N VAL A 45 -3.76 -5.99 6.06
CA VAL A 45 -3.93 -5.06 4.94
C VAL A 45 -4.42 -3.72 5.43
N ASP A 46 -3.83 -2.65 4.89
CA ASP A 46 -4.28 -1.27 5.09
C ASP A 46 -3.81 -0.39 3.93
N SER A 47 -4.27 0.86 3.87
CA SER A 47 -3.88 1.82 2.83
C SER A 47 -3.37 3.12 3.42
N PHE A 48 -2.46 3.79 2.71
CA PHE A 48 -2.03 5.13 3.06
C PHE A 48 -1.98 6.05 1.83
N PRO A 49 -2.31 7.34 2.00
CA PRO A 49 -2.27 8.29 0.91
C PRO A 49 -0.85 8.77 0.62
N VAL A 50 -0.54 8.91 -0.67
CA VAL A 50 0.68 9.54 -1.19
C VAL A 50 0.29 10.76 -1.99
N GLU A 51 0.57 11.93 -1.43
CA GLU A 51 0.20 13.21 -2.03
C GLU A 51 1.11 13.55 -3.22
N LEU A 52 0.54 13.87 -4.37
CA LEU A 52 1.23 14.39 -5.55
C LEU A 52 1.61 15.85 -5.37
N CYS A 53 0.68 16.61 -4.83
CA CYS A 53 0.86 18.02 -4.51
C CYS A 53 -0.11 18.43 -3.40
N LYS A 54 0.06 19.62 -2.85
CA LYS A 54 -0.92 20.21 -1.94
C LYS A 54 -2.27 20.37 -2.64
N ILE A 55 -3.36 20.12 -1.95
CA ILE A 55 -4.73 20.15 -2.49
C ILE A 55 -5.06 21.50 -3.18
N GLU A 56 -4.54 22.61 -2.68
CA GLU A 56 -4.76 23.94 -3.25
C GLU A 56 -4.11 24.10 -4.65
N ARG A 57 -3.19 23.20 -5.01
CA ARG A 57 -2.52 23.16 -6.31
C ARG A 57 -3.14 22.20 -7.31
N GLU A 58 -4.17 21.46 -6.94
CA GLU A 58 -4.89 20.48 -7.77
C GLU A 58 -5.18 21.06 -9.17
N LYS A 59 -5.89 22.20 -9.23
CA LYS A 59 -6.30 22.85 -10.48
C LYS A 59 -5.13 23.42 -11.33
N ARG A 60 -3.95 23.55 -10.75
CA ARG A 60 -2.74 24.08 -11.43
C ARG A 60 -1.78 22.97 -11.85
N SER A 61 -2.09 21.74 -11.54
CA SER A 61 -1.24 20.60 -11.90
C SER A 61 -1.38 20.31 -13.39
N LYS A 62 -0.33 20.57 -14.16
CA LYS A 62 -0.29 20.25 -15.60
C LYS A 62 -0.11 18.75 -15.89
N LEU A 63 0.36 18.00 -14.92
CA LEU A 63 0.64 16.55 -15.07
C LEU A 63 -0.59 15.68 -14.78
N TRP A 64 -1.49 16.20 -13.94
CA TRP A 64 -2.54 15.42 -13.33
C TRP A 64 -3.78 16.30 -13.29
N GLY A 65 -4.62 16.25 -14.28
CA GLY A 65 -5.88 17.01 -14.32
C GLY A 65 -7.09 16.17 -13.89
N ASP A 66 -6.85 14.98 -13.30
CA ASP A 66 -7.87 14.00 -13.07
C ASP A 66 -8.51 14.15 -11.68
N SER A 67 -9.84 14.29 -11.64
CA SER A 67 -10.62 14.38 -10.40
C SER A 67 -10.61 13.08 -9.59
N SER A 68 -10.31 11.93 -10.21
CA SER A 68 -10.20 10.62 -9.55
C SER A 68 -9.05 10.57 -8.54
N LEU A 69 -8.06 11.46 -8.65
CA LEU A 69 -6.95 11.57 -7.71
C LEU A 69 -7.30 12.29 -6.41
N LYS A 70 -8.50 12.88 -6.31
CA LYS A 70 -8.94 13.56 -5.10
C LYS A 70 -9.56 12.60 -4.11
N GLY A 71 -8.82 12.28 -3.06
CA GLY A 71 -9.27 11.40 -1.99
C GLY A 71 -9.53 12.12 -0.67
N TYR A 72 -10.22 11.45 0.25
CA TYR A 72 -10.43 11.91 1.61
C TYR A 72 -9.74 11.00 2.61
N ASN A 73 -8.90 11.59 3.46
CA ASN A 73 -8.26 10.88 4.57
C ASN A 73 -9.10 11.04 5.83
N ALA A 74 -9.83 10.00 6.21
CA ALA A 74 -10.74 10.01 7.37
C ALA A 74 -10.01 10.21 8.70
N SER A 75 -8.81 9.63 8.87
CA SER A 75 -8.03 9.75 10.11
C SER A 75 -7.49 11.17 10.34
N LYS A 76 -7.14 11.88 9.25
CA LYS A 76 -6.68 13.28 9.30
C LYS A 76 -7.79 14.30 9.05
N LYS A 77 -9.00 13.83 8.72
CA LYS A 77 -10.17 14.67 8.40
C LYS A 77 -9.86 15.71 7.31
N LYS A 78 -9.10 15.36 6.30
CA LYS A 78 -8.73 16.27 5.21
C LYS A 78 -8.73 15.59 3.85
N TYR A 79 -8.99 16.38 2.81
CA TYR A 79 -8.80 15.97 1.43
C TYR A 79 -7.31 15.97 1.07
N PHE A 80 -6.93 15.08 0.18
CA PHE A 80 -5.62 15.03 -0.45
C PHE A 80 -5.77 14.84 -1.95
N TYR A 81 -4.73 15.15 -2.71
CA TYR A 81 -4.66 14.95 -4.14
C TYR A 81 -3.48 14.03 -4.47
N GLY A 82 -3.76 12.82 -4.91
CA GLY A 82 -2.74 11.81 -5.15
C GLY A 82 -3.28 10.39 -5.24
N PHE A 83 -2.42 9.44 -4.92
CA PHE A 83 -2.71 8.00 -4.92
C PHE A 83 -2.87 7.44 -3.52
N LYS A 84 -3.45 6.25 -3.42
CA LYS A 84 -3.36 5.40 -2.24
C LYS A 84 -2.47 4.21 -2.55
N VAL A 85 -1.62 3.86 -1.60
CA VAL A 85 -0.88 2.60 -1.62
C VAL A 85 -1.56 1.66 -0.64
N HIS A 86 -2.12 0.58 -1.15
CA HIS A 86 -2.64 -0.54 -0.37
C HIS A 86 -1.50 -1.53 -0.22
N MET A 87 -1.27 -2.03 0.98
CA MET A 87 -0.15 -2.93 1.26
C MET A 87 -0.61 -4.06 2.16
N VAL A 88 -0.13 -5.25 1.84
CA VAL A 88 -0.27 -6.44 2.68
C VAL A 88 1.08 -6.73 3.31
N VAL A 89 1.08 -6.92 4.62
CA VAL A 89 2.30 -7.24 5.37
C VAL A 89 2.14 -8.51 6.18
N THR A 90 3.25 -9.20 6.43
CA THR A 90 3.33 -10.33 7.35
C THR A 90 3.13 -9.89 8.80
N THR A 91 3.04 -10.84 9.73
CA THR A 91 3.04 -10.55 11.17
C THR A 91 4.33 -9.89 11.65
N ASN A 92 5.43 -10.03 10.91
CA ASN A 92 6.73 -9.39 11.16
C ASN A 92 6.87 -8.01 10.50
N GLN A 93 5.78 -7.48 9.90
CA GLN A 93 5.72 -6.17 9.24
C GLN A 93 6.48 -6.11 7.90
N GLU A 94 6.77 -7.24 7.28
CA GLU A 94 7.42 -7.34 5.97
C GLU A 94 6.37 -7.20 4.86
N PRO A 95 6.55 -6.33 3.87
CA PRO A 95 5.61 -6.17 2.77
C PRO A 95 5.67 -7.35 1.82
N VAL A 96 4.51 -7.94 1.52
CA VAL A 96 4.39 -9.09 0.61
C VAL A 96 3.54 -8.81 -0.61
N SER A 97 2.72 -7.78 -0.58
CA SER A 97 1.96 -7.33 -1.74
C SER A 97 1.63 -5.85 -1.61
N PHE A 98 1.54 -5.17 -2.73
CA PHE A 98 1.03 -3.81 -2.77
C PHE A 98 0.20 -3.56 -4.03
N TYR A 99 -0.69 -2.59 -3.93
CA TYR A 99 -1.49 -2.09 -5.05
C TYR A 99 -1.59 -0.56 -4.97
N ILE A 100 -1.47 0.11 -6.10
CA ILE A 100 -1.57 1.57 -6.20
C ILE A 100 -2.90 1.92 -6.84
N SER A 101 -3.75 2.63 -6.12
CA SER A 101 -5.04 3.12 -6.62
C SER A 101 -5.08 4.64 -6.66
N GLU A 102 -6.04 5.17 -7.40
CA GLU A 102 -6.41 6.58 -7.37
C GLU A 102 -6.92 6.99 -5.97
N GLY A 103 -6.69 8.24 -5.60
CA GLY A 103 -7.04 8.74 -4.26
C GLY A 103 -8.52 8.63 -3.90
N SER A 104 -9.42 8.75 -4.91
CA SER A 104 -10.88 8.64 -4.70
C SER A 104 -11.36 7.21 -4.53
N MET A 105 -10.59 6.21 -5.01
CA MET A 105 -11.01 4.81 -4.97
C MET A 105 -11.22 4.32 -3.54
N HIS A 106 -12.33 3.63 -3.28
CA HIS A 106 -12.58 3.02 -1.98
C HIS A 106 -11.69 1.80 -1.76
N ASP A 107 -11.29 1.57 -0.51
CA ASP A 107 -10.38 0.47 -0.14
C ASP A 107 -10.96 -0.90 -0.51
N VAL A 108 -12.28 -1.09 -0.35
CA VAL A 108 -12.99 -2.29 -0.82
C VAL A 108 -12.83 -2.47 -2.33
N THR A 109 -13.07 -1.42 -3.13
CA THR A 109 -12.96 -1.50 -4.60
C THR A 109 -11.55 -1.83 -5.04
N ALA A 110 -10.54 -1.23 -4.40
CA ALA A 110 -9.15 -1.55 -4.67
C ALA A 110 -8.83 -3.03 -4.36
N SER A 111 -9.42 -3.57 -3.29
CA SER A 111 -9.14 -4.93 -2.81
C SER A 111 -9.48 -6.03 -3.82
N TYR A 112 -10.48 -5.83 -4.65
CA TYR A 112 -10.81 -6.78 -5.72
C TYR A 112 -9.67 -6.99 -6.72
N ASN A 113 -8.76 -6.03 -6.86
CA ASN A 113 -7.67 -6.08 -7.83
C ASN A 113 -6.41 -6.80 -7.31
N PHE A 114 -6.24 -6.95 -6.00
CA PHE A 114 -4.99 -7.53 -5.48
C PHE A 114 -5.17 -8.61 -4.42
N LEU A 115 -6.22 -8.57 -3.58
CA LEU A 115 -6.40 -9.58 -2.54
C LEU A 115 -6.66 -10.99 -3.09
N PRO A 116 -7.45 -11.19 -4.17
CA PRO A 116 -7.67 -12.53 -4.72
C PRO A 116 -6.40 -13.19 -5.28
N ASN A 117 -5.36 -12.39 -5.58
CA ASN A 117 -4.08 -12.88 -6.08
C ASN A 117 -3.05 -13.16 -4.96
N LEU A 118 -3.46 -12.99 -3.70
CA LEU A 118 -2.64 -13.41 -2.57
C LEU A 118 -2.63 -14.94 -2.46
N LEU A 119 -1.80 -15.41 -1.56
CA LEU A 119 -1.67 -16.84 -1.29
C LEU A 119 -2.98 -17.46 -0.83
N THR A 120 -3.30 -18.61 -1.39
CA THR A 120 -4.35 -19.50 -0.87
C THR A 120 -4.08 -19.87 0.60
N ASN A 121 -5.11 -20.24 1.34
CA ASN A 121 -5.05 -20.56 2.79
C ASN A 121 -4.57 -19.41 3.68
N SER A 122 -4.83 -18.16 3.29
CA SER A 122 -4.39 -16.98 4.03
C SER A 122 -5.47 -16.38 4.91
N PHE A 123 -5.08 -15.91 6.10
CA PHE A 123 -5.94 -15.14 7.01
C PHE A 123 -5.54 -13.67 6.95
N VAL A 124 -6.40 -12.81 6.40
CA VAL A 124 -6.11 -11.38 6.19
C VAL A 124 -6.91 -10.52 7.15
N ILE A 125 -6.22 -9.69 7.92
CA ILE A 125 -6.83 -8.73 8.85
C ILE A 125 -6.83 -7.35 8.20
N GLY A 126 -8.03 -6.80 7.97
CA GLY A 126 -8.21 -5.46 7.40
C GLY A 126 -8.87 -4.47 8.36
N ASP A 127 -8.86 -3.18 8.00
CA ASP A 127 -9.69 -2.18 8.67
C ASP A 127 -11.15 -2.27 8.18
N LYS A 128 -12.02 -1.49 8.77
CA LYS A 128 -13.44 -1.38 8.41
C LYS A 128 -13.68 -0.99 6.96
N GLY A 129 -12.73 -0.30 6.35
CA GLY A 129 -12.74 0.07 4.94
C GLY A 129 -12.76 -1.13 3.99
N TYR A 130 -12.46 -2.34 4.49
CA TYR A 130 -12.44 -3.60 3.74
C TYR A 130 -13.68 -4.48 3.98
N ILE A 131 -14.71 -3.97 4.67
CA ILE A 131 -15.94 -4.72 4.93
C ILE A 131 -16.82 -4.72 3.68
N SER A 132 -16.96 -5.90 3.05
CA SER A 132 -17.90 -6.19 1.99
C SER A 132 -18.21 -7.67 1.99
N GLU A 133 -19.47 -8.03 1.92
CA GLU A 133 -19.88 -9.44 1.87
C GLU A 133 -19.47 -10.07 0.53
N ASP A 134 -19.63 -9.33 -0.57
CA ASP A 134 -19.24 -9.79 -1.90
C ASP A 134 -17.72 -10.04 -1.98
N LEU A 135 -16.90 -9.13 -1.42
CA LEU A 135 -15.45 -9.32 -1.35
C LEU A 135 -15.10 -10.56 -0.51
N LYS A 136 -15.79 -10.76 0.60
CA LYS A 136 -15.56 -11.91 1.47
C LYS A 136 -15.88 -13.23 0.77
N GLN A 137 -17.00 -13.30 0.03
CA GLN A 137 -17.35 -14.47 -0.76
C GLN A 137 -16.32 -14.75 -1.84
N LEU A 138 -15.90 -13.73 -2.60
CA LEU A 138 -14.85 -13.86 -3.62
C LEU A 138 -13.54 -14.40 -3.03
N LEU A 139 -13.13 -13.90 -1.88
CA LEU A 139 -11.90 -14.34 -1.22
C LEU A 139 -12.00 -15.77 -0.68
N GLN A 140 -13.19 -16.18 -0.20
CA GLN A 140 -13.42 -17.55 0.21
C GLN A 140 -13.26 -18.57 -0.93
N GLU A 141 -13.64 -18.21 -2.16
CA GLU A 141 -13.37 -19.03 -3.35
C GLU A 141 -11.88 -19.25 -3.61
N SER A 142 -11.04 -18.31 -3.16
CA SER A 142 -9.56 -18.39 -3.23
C SER A 142 -8.94 -18.91 -1.93
N GLU A 143 -9.73 -19.48 -1.01
CA GLU A 143 -9.28 -19.97 0.30
C GLU A 143 -8.62 -18.86 1.15
N ILE A 144 -9.06 -17.61 1.00
CA ILE A 144 -8.59 -16.45 1.75
C ILE A 144 -9.69 -16.04 2.73
N GLU A 145 -9.41 -16.07 4.03
CA GLU A 145 -10.31 -15.56 5.04
C GLU A 145 -10.03 -14.10 5.37
N LEU A 146 -10.93 -13.20 4.98
CA LEU A 146 -10.86 -11.78 5.34
C LEU A 146 -11.61 -11.52 6.63
N SER A 147 -10.88 -11.03 7.65
CA SER A 147 -11.42 -10.71 8.96
C SER A 147 -11.24 -9.23 9.29
N PRO A 148 -12.24 -8.38 9.00
CA PRO A 148 -12.18 -6.97 9.36
C PRO A 148 -12.29 -6.77 10.87
N ILE A 149 -11.63 -5.74 11.40
CA ILE A 149 -11.75 -5.36 12.81
C ILE A 149 -13.08 -4.62 13.03
N HIS A 150 -13.97 -5.22 13.82
CA HIS A 150 -15.28 -4.66 14.14
C HIS A 150 -15.25 -3.41 15.05
N ARG A 151 -16.35 -2.65 15.06
CA ARG A 151 -16.52 -1.45 15.91
C ARG A 151 -16.60 -1.85 17.39
N LYS A 152 -16.29 -0.88 18.30
CA LYS A 152 -16.29 -1.04 19.77
C LYS A 152 -17.59 -1.59 20.38
N ASN A 153 -18.70 -1.59 19.66
CA ASN A 153 -20.03 -2.00 20.15
C ASN A 153 -20.38 -3.46 19.86
N MET A 154 -19.46 -4.25 19.25
CA MET A 154 -19.63 -5.69 19.09
C MET A 154 -18.82 -6.42 20.13
N GLN A 155 -19.35 -7.57 20.63
CA GLN A 155 -18.76 -8.36 21.70
C GLN A 155 -17.25 -8.56 21.53
N CYS A 156 -16.50 -8.20 22.58
CA CYS A 156 -15.06 -8.20 22.58
C CYS A 156 -14.56 -9.62 22.85
N ASP A 157 -14.25 -10.36 21.80
CA ASP A 157 -13.58 -11.65 21.87
C ASP A 157 -12.07 -11.47 22.12
N THR A 158 -11.43 -12.45 22.74
CA THR A 158 -9.97 -12.49 23.00
C THR A 158 -9.18 -12.33 21.68
N SER A 159 -9.72 -12.84 20.58
CA SER A 159 -9.19 -12.68 19.21
C SER A 159 -9.07 -11.21 18.78
N HIS A 160 -9.93 -10.32 19.28
CA HIS A 160 -9.92 -8.89 18.92
C HIS A 160 -8.64 -8.16 19.38
N LYS A 161 -8.05 -8.55 20.52
CA LYS A 161 -6.78 -7.97 20.99
C LYS A 161 -5.62 -8.38 20.10
N ILE A 162 -5.60 -9.64 19.66
CA ILE A 162 -4.56 -10.19 18.77
C ILE A 162 -4.67 -9.54 17.40
N LYS A 163 -5.87 -9.49 16.81
CA LYS A 163 -6.13 -8.84 15.52
C LYS A 163 -5.69 -7.37 15.53
N ARG A 164 -5.97 -6.64 16.62
CA ARG A 164 -5.54 -5.25 16.80
C ARG A 164 -4.02 -5.11 16.89
N LYS A 165 -3.33 -6.05 17.54
CA LYS A 165 -1.86 -6.07 17.63
C LYS A 165 -1.23 -6.30 16.25
N ILE A 166 -1.74 -7.26 15.48
CA ILE A 166 -1.27 -7.58 14.12
C ILE A 166 -1.50 -6.38 13.20
N ARG A 167 -2.67 -5.76 13.23
CA ARG A 167 -2.95 -4.55 12.44
C ARG A 167 -2.00 -3.40 12.73
N LYS A 168 -1.57 -3.21 13.99
CA LYS A 168 -0.54 -2.20 14.30
C LYS A 168 0.76 -2.42 13.54
N GLY A 169 1.05 -3.64 13.11
CA GLY A 169 2.21 -3.96 12.29
C GLY A 169 2.20 -3.21 10.95
N VAL A 170 1.06 -3.16 10.25
CA VAL A 170 0.97 -2.44 8.97
C VAL A 170 1.11 -0.93 9.16
N GLU A 171 0.54 -0.36 10.23
CA GLU A 171 0.71 1.06 10.57
C GLU A 171 2.19 1.40 10.86
N THR A 172 2.92 0.47 11.50
CA THR A 172 4.36 0.62 11.75
C THR A 172 5.15 0.54 10.44
N ALA A 173 4.86 -0.42 9.56
CA ALA A 173 5.48 -0.51 8.24
C ALA A 173 5.28 0.78 7.44
N PHE A 174 4.06 1.35 7.43
CA PHE A 174 3.77 2.63 6.78
C PHE A 174 4.58 3.79 7.39
N SER A 175 4.71 3.81 8.71
CA SER A 175 5.51 4.84 9.40
C SER A 175 6.98 4.77 8.98
N VAL A 176 7.55 3.58 8.89
CA VAL A 176 8.94 3.37 8.44
C VAL A 176 9.10 3.84 6.99
N ILE A 177 8.23 3.41 6.09
CA ILE A 177 8.25 3.80 4.67
C ILE A 177 8.16 5.32 4.55
N THR A 178 7.12 5.94 5.12
CA THR A 178 6.88 7.38 5.00
C THR A 178 7.93 8.24 5.68
N SER A 179 8.62 7.73 6.71
CA SER A 179 9.72 8.44 7.36
C SER A 179 10.98 8.53 6.50
N LYS A 180 11.26 7.47 5.72
CA LYS A 180 12.45 7.40 4.85
C LYS A 180 12.30 8.22 3.57
N PHE A 181 11.11 8.28 2.99
CA PHE A 181 10.90 8.85 1.67
C PHE A 181 10.13 10.19 1.67
N GLY A 182 9.69 10.63 2.84
CA GLY A 182 8.91 11.86 3.00
C GLY A 182 7.45 11.71 2.53
N LYS A 183 6.64 12.70 2.87
CA LYS A 183 5.18 12.66 2.63
C LYS A 183 4.77 13.09 1.21
N VAL A 184 5.69 13.64 0.44
CA VAL A 184 5.43 14.17 -0.92
C VAL A 184 6.51 13.68 -1.86
N LEU A 185 6.12 12.86 -2.82
CA LEU A 185 6.99 12.43 -3.90
C LEU A 185 6.95 13.45 -5.05
N LYS A 186 8.05 14.17 -5.24
CA LYS A 186 8.17 15.09 -6.37
C LYS A 186 8.56 14.32 -7.63
N ALA A 187 7.78 14.49 -8.71
CA ALA A 187 8.07 13.91 -10.02
C ALA A 187 7.65 14.89 -11.13
N THR A 188 8.30 14.77 -12.28
CA THR A 188 8.05 15.57 -13.49
C THR A 188 7.26 14.80 -14.54
N SER A 189 7.03 13.50 -14.32
CA SER A 189 6.25 12.61 -15.18
C SER A 189 5.50 11.56 -14.35
N ILE A 190 4.43 11.02 -14.90
CA ILE A 190 3.63 9.95 -14.30
C ILE A 190 4.48 8.71 -14.06
N GLY A 191 5.18 8.22 -15.08
CA GLY A 191 6.04 7.05 -14.95
C GLY A 191 7.13 7.24 -13.89
N GLY A 192 7.80 8.41 -13.88
CA GLY A 192 8.79 8.70 -12.85
C GLY A 192 8.22 8.80 -11.42
N PHE A 193 6.95 9.17 -11.28
CA PHE A 193 6.26 9.13 -10.00
C PHE A 193 5.98 7.68 -9.56
N LEU A 194 5.40 6.87 -10.46
CA LEU A 194 5.08 5.48 -10.17
C LEU A 194 6.33 4.65 -9.85
N THR A 195 7.42 4.84 -10.62
CA THR A 195 8.70 4.18 -10.31
C THR A 195 9.21 4.55 -8.92
N LYS A 196 9.15 5.83 -8.54
CA LYS A 196 9.53 6.26 -7.20
C LYS A 196 8.63 5.66 -6.11
N LEU A 197 7.34 5.55 -6.41
CA LEU A 197 6.36 4.98 -5.48
C LEU A 197 6.60 3.48 -5.26
N LYS A 198 6.98 2.75 -6.31
CA LYS A 198 7.34 1.32 -6.22
C LYS A 198 8.66 1.06 -5.48
N LEU A 199 9.49 2.09 -5.31
CA LEU A 199 10.73 2.01 -4.53
C LEU A 199 10.52 2.27 -3.03
N LEU A 200 9.32 2.68 -2.61
CA LEU A 200 8.96 2.82 -1.20
C LEU A 200 8.83 1.48 -0.51
#